data_b20f30c8bf8827a7139f72fdbc4e7cb6
#
_entry.id   b20f30c8bf8827a7139f72fdbc4e7cb6
#
_cell.length_a   1.000
_cell.length_b   1.000
_cell.length_c   1.000
_cell.angle_alpha   90.00
_cell.angle_beta   90.00
_cell.angle_gamma   90.00
#
_symmetry.space_group_name_H-M   'P 1'
#
loop_
_entity.id
_entity.type
_entity.pdbx_description
1 polymer ?
#
loop_
_entity_poly.entity_id
_entity_poly.type
_entity_poly.pdbx_seq_one_letter_code
_entity_poly.pdbx_strand_id
1 'polypeptide(L)'
;MVGIVDPPRPGVAESIEIVQSAGVHVKMVTGDSLETACSIGSRLQLYHDGGSCLSGPQIDQMSDMELEQVIKEVTIFYRSSPKHKLRIVKALQNLGEVVAMTGDGVNDAVALKKADIGIAMGASGTDVCKVCAAVFSFTFSPFLMRS
;
A
#
# COMPACT_ATOMS: atom_id res chain seq x y z
N MET A 1 16.90 -3.06 -23.78
CA MET A 1 17.33 -2.87 -22.38
C MET A 1 16.54 -3.83 -21.51
N VAL A 2 17.18 -4.85 -20.99
CA VAL A 2 16.53 -5.82 -20.09
C VAL A 2 16.56 -5.19 -18.70
N GLY A 3 15.42 -4.66 -18.25
CA GLY A 3 15.28 -4.21 -16.87
C GLY A 3 15.36 -5.41 -15.94
N ILE A 4 16.36 -5.47 -15.07
CA ILE A 4 16.44 -6.46 -14.01
C ILE A 4 15.42 -6.03 -12.95
N VAL A 5 14.24 -6.62 -12.99
CA VAL A 5 13.27 -6.52 -11.90
C VAL A 5 13.59 -7.66 -10.94
N ASP A 6 14.09 -7.34 -9.76
CA ASP A 6 14.29 -8.34 -8.72
C ASP A 6 12.96 -9.04 -8.41
N PRO A 7 12.92 -10.38 -8.40
CA PRO A 7 11.70 -11.07 -8.04
C PRO A 7 11.33 -10.79 -6.56
N PRO A 8 10.04 -10.74 -6.21
CA PRO A 8 9.63 -10.68 -4.82
C PRO A 8 10.21 -11.88 -4.04
N ARG A 9 10.48 -11.66 -2.76
CA ARG A 9 10.99 -12.74 -1.89
C ARG A 9 10.01 -13.93 -1.91
N PRO A 10 10.53 -15.17 -1.83
CA PRO A 10 9.67 -16.34 -1.63
C PRO A 10 8.77 -16.15 -0.41
N GLY A 11 7.50 -16.52 -0.54
CA GLY A 11 6.53 -16.44 0.54
C GLY A 11 5.76 -15.12 0.68
N VAL A 12 6.14 -14.05 -0.05
CA VAL A 12 5.43 -12.76 0.05
C VAL A 12 4.02 -12.84 -0.53
N ALA A 13 3.86 -13.44 -1.70
CA ALA A 13 2.54 -13.61 -2.33
C ALA A 13 1.60 -14.45 -1.46
N GLU A 14 2.09 -15.55 -0.90
CA GLU A 14 1.33 -16.42 0.02
C GLU A 14 0.96 -15.69 1.31
N SER A 15 1.86 -14.87 1.84
CA SER A 15 1.59 -14.04 3.04
C SER A 15 0.48 -13.02 2.77
N ILE A 16 0.49 -12.38 1.61
CA ILE A 16 -0.54 -11.43 1.17
C ILE A 16 -1.88 -12.15 1.06
N GLU A 17 -1.92 -13.33 0.45
CA GLU A 17 -3.14 -14.11 0.32
C GLU A 17 -3.73 -14.49 1.68
N ILE A 18 -2.91 -14.89 2.63
CA ILE A 18 -3.34 -15.19 4.01
C ILE A 18 -3.95 -13.95 4.67
N VAL A 19 -3.28 -12.80 4.57
CA VAL A 19 -3.76 -11.54 5.13
C VAL A 19 -5.08 -11.11 4.49
N GLN A 20 -5.20 -11.22 3.17
CA GLN A 20 -6.43 -10.90 2.44
C GLN A 20 -7.58 -11.85 2.80
N SER A 21 -7.30 -13.13 3.02
CA SER A 21 -8.31 -14.11 3.46
C SER A 21 -8.87 -13.79 4.85
N ALA A 22 -8.11 -13.08 5.66
CA ALA A 22 -8.55 -12.57 6.97
C ALA A 22 -9.39 -11.27 6.88
N GLY A 23 -9.72 -10.79 5.68
CA GLY A 23 -10.51 -9.58 5.46
C GLY A 23 -9.71 -8.29 5.47
N VAL A 24 -8.39 -8.36 5.38
CA VAL A 24 -7.49 -7.20 5.29
C VAL A 24 -7.26 -6.82 3.84
N HIS A 25 -7.44 -5.55 3.52
CA HIS A 25 -7.12 -5.01 2.20
C HIS A 25 -5.65 -4.63 2.14
N VAL A 26 -4.95 -5.13 1.14
CA VAL A 26 -3.53 -4.83 0.93
C VAL A 26 -3.39 -3.90 -0.27
N LYS A 27 -2.69 -2.80 -0.07
CA LYS A 27 -2.41 -1.80 -1.10
C LYS A 27 -0.91 -1.61 -1.23
N MET A 28 -0.44 -1.48 -2.46
CA MET A 28 0.96 -1.20 -2.76
C MET A 28 1.14 0.28 -3.06
N VAL A 29 2.11 0.90 -2.43
CA VAL A 29 2.45 2.31 -2.64
C VAL A 29 3.93 2.42 -2.99
N THR A 30 4.23 2.90 -4.19
CA THR A 30 5.60 2.97 -4.71
C THR A 30 5.87 4.30 -5.42
N GLY A 31 7.14 4.71 -5.41
CA GLY A 31 7.62 5.82 -6.24
C GLY A 31 7.85 5.46 -7.70
N ASP A 32 7.80 4.18 -8.06
CA ASP A 32 8.07 3.67 -9.40
C ASP A 32 7.02 4.06 -10.44
N SER A 33 7.33 3.79 -11.72
CA SER A 33 6.41 3.95 -12.83
C SER A 33 5.25 2.94 -12.75
N LEU A 34 4.18 3.24 -13.49
CA LEU A 34 3.01 2.34 -13.60
C LEU A 34 3.40 0.94 -14.07
N GLU A 35 4.24 0.84 -15.08
CA GLU A 35 4.67 -0.45 -15.66
C GLU A 35 5.37 -1.32 -14.63
N THR A 36 6.31 -0.74 -13.88
CA THR A 36 7.02 -1.43 -12.80
C THR A 36 6.07 -1.81 -11.68
N ALA A 37 5.21 -0.90 -11.25
CA ALA A 37 4.23 -1.13 -10.20
C ALA A 37 3.25 -2.25 -10.56
N CYS A 38 2.72 -2.26 -11.79
CA CYS A 38 1.83 -3.33 -12.28
C CYS A 38 2.56 -4.67 -12.38
N SER A 39 3.80 -4.69 -12.84
CA SER A 39 4.61 -5.91 -12.91
C SER A 39 4.81 -6.54 -11.53
N ILE A 40 5.17 -5.73 -10.54
CA ILE A 40 5.33 -6.19 -9.14
C ILE A 40 3.97 -6.62 -8.58
N GLY A 41 2.94 -5.80 -8.75
CA GLY A 41 1.59 -6.08 -8.28
C GLY A 41 1.01 -7.39 -8.83
N SER A 42 1.27 -7.69 -10.09
CA SER A 42 0.84 -8.96 -10.71
C SER A 42 1.57 -10.16 -10.10
N ARG A 43 2.88 -10.04 -9.85
CA ARG A 43 3.66 -11.10 -9.20
C ARG A 43 3.21 -11.35 -7.75
N LEU A 44 2.74 -10.31 -7.06
CA LEU A 44 2.20 -10.40 -5.70
C LEU A 44 0.72 -10.75 -5.67
N GLN A 45 0.09 -10.97 -6.81
CA GLN A 45 -1.35 -11.22 -6.93
C GLN A 45 -2.24 -10.08 -6.38
N LEU A 46 -1.68 -8.87 -6.33
CA LEU A 46 -2.40 -7.66 -5.93
C LEU A 46 -3.07 -6.96 -7.11
N TYR A 47 -2.62 -7.23 -8.32
CA TYR A 47 -3.08 -6.58 -9.55
C TYR A 47 -3.49 -7.61 -10.60
N HIS A 48 -4.67 -7.43 -11.14
CA HIS A 48 -5.18 -8.16 -12.30
C HIS A 48 -5.52 -7.16 -13.40
N ASP A 49 -5.54 -7.60 -14.64
CA ASP A 49 -5.87 -6.75 -15.78
C ASP A 49 -7.21 -6.03 -15.55
N GLY A 50 -7.16 -4.69 -15.62
CA GLY A 50 -8.30 -3.83 -15.30
C GLY A 50 -8.37 -3.38 -13.83
N GLY A 51 -7.38 -3.75 -13.00
CA GLY A 51 -7.29 -3.27 -11.62
C GLY A 51 -7.10 -1.76 -11.53
N SER A 52 -7.57 -1.17 -10.44
CA SER A 52 -7.51 0.28 -10.23
C SER A 52 -6.13 0.72 -9.72
N CYS A 53 -5.51 1.63 -10.46
CA CYS A 53 -4.24 2.26 -10.13
C CYS A 53 -4.41 3.79 -10.07
N LEU A 54 -3.68 4.44 -9.17
CA LEU A 54 -3.71 5.88 -9.00
C LEU A 54 -2.28 6.43 -8.87
N SER A 55 -1.99 7.48 -9.61
CA SER A 55 -0.67 8.12 -9.55
C SER A 55 -0.60 9.21 -8.48
N GLY A 56 0.62 9.50 -8.00
CA GLY A 56 0.86 10.63 -7.12
C GLY A 56 0.35 11.96 -7.67
N PRO A 57 0.65 12.34 -8.95
CA PRO A 57 0.08 13.54 -9.56
C PRO A 57 -1.45 13.58 -9.60
N GLN A 58 -2.12 12.45 -9.79
CA GLN A 58 -3.59 12.40 -9.70
C GLN A 58 -4.08 12.64 -8.28
N ILE A 59 -3.39 12.11 -7.27
CA ILE A 59 -3.69 12.40 -5.85
C ILE A 59 -3.55 13.89 -5.57
N ASP A 60 -2.54 14.56 -6.13
CA ASP A 60 -2.35 16.01 -5.95
C ASP A 60 -3.50 16.85 -6.50
N GLN A 61 -4.19 16.36 -7.54
CA GLN A 61 -5.34 17.03 -8.15
C GLN A 61 -6.66 16.77 -7.44
N MET A 62 -6.71 15.75 -6.58
CA MET A 62 -7.92 15.37 -5.84
C MET A 62 -8.01 16.10 -4.51
N SER A 63 -9.23 16.48 -4.14
CA SER A 63 -9.54 16.86 -2.76
C SER A 63 -9.51 15.61 -1.86
N ASP A 64 -9.47 15.80 -0.55
CA ASP A 64 -9.49 14.69 0.40
C ASP A 64 -10.78 13.86 0.28
N MET A 65 -11.91 14.52 0.04
CA MET A 65 -13.20 13.83 -0.18
C MET A 65 -13.22 12.99 -1.46
N GLU A 66 -12.65 13.49 -2.54
CA GLU A 66 -12.54 12.75 -3.81
C GLU A 66 -11.63 11.53 -3.66
N LEU A 67 -10.51 11.69 -2.95
CA LEU A 67 -9.60 10.59 -2.65
C LEU A 67 -10.30 9.50 -1.81
N GLU A 68 -11.06 9.89 -0.79
CA GLU A 68 -11.81 8.97 0.05
C GLU A 68 -12.85 8.14 -0.73
N GLN A 69 -13.45 8.72 -1.76
CA GLN A 69 -14.43 8.02 -2.60
C GLN A 69 -13.82 6.88 -3.43
N VAL A 70 -12.58 7.03 -3.87
CA VAL A 70 -11.92 6.07 -4.78
C VAL A 70 -10.91 5.16 -4.09
N ILE A 71 -10.41 5.55 -2.92
CA ILE A 71 -9.25 4.90 -2.30
C ILE A 71 -9.48 3.42 -1.96
N LYS A 72 -10.70 3.02 -1.66
CA LYS A 72 -11.03 1.62 -1.36
C LYS A 72 -10.82 0.72 -2.56
N GLU A 73 -11.16 1.20 -3.74
CA GLU A 73 -11.06 0.47 -5.01
C GLU A 73 -9.63 0.42 -5.56
N VAL A 74 -8.77 1.37 -5.16
CA VAL A 74 -7.40 1.45 -5.66
C VAL A 74 -6.51 0.48 -4.91
N THR A 75 -5.79 -0.37 -5.65
CA THR A 75 -4.86 -1.36 -5.09
C THR A 75 -3.41 -0.94 -5.24
N ILE A 76 -3.09 -0.20 -6.31
CA ILE A 76 -1.72 0.24 -6.60
C ILE A 76 -1.67 1.76 -6.69
N PHE A 77 -0.77 2.35 -5.91
CA PHE A 77 -0.41 3.76 -6.00
C PHE A 77 1.02 3.85 -6.51
N TYR A 78 1.20 4.52 -7.66
CA TYR A 78 2.49 4.66 -8.32
C TYR A 78 2.92 6.12 -8.43
N ARG A 79 4.21 6.36 -8.69
CA ARG A 79 4.82 7.70 -8.65
C ARG A 79 4.43 8.49 -7.40
N SER A 80 4.39 7.78 -6.27
CA SER A 80 4.01 8.34 -4.98
C SER A 80 5.21 8.89 -4.24
N SER A 81 5.05 10.07 -3.65
CA SER A 81 6.00 10.69 -2.72
C SER A 81 5.57 10.46 -1.26
N PRO A 82 6.41 10.78 -0.28
CA PRO A 82 6.04 10.66 1.13
C PRO A 82 4.76 11.41 1.51
N LYS A 83 4.49 12.58 0.91
CA LYS A 83 3.24 13.32 1.14
C LYS A 83 2.00 12.55 0.67
N HIS A 84 2.11 11.82 -0.44
CA HIS A 84 1.01 10.99 -0.95
C HIS A 84 0.73 9.83 -0.02
N LYS A 85 1.77 9.17 0.50
CA LYS A 85 1.65 8.09 1.48
C LYS A 85 0.90 8.55 2.73
N LEU A 86 1.22 9.74 3.22
CA LEU A 86 0.51 10.34 4.35
C LEU A 86 -0.97 10.61 4.03
N ARG A 87 -1.28 11.14 2.84
CA ARG A 87 -2.66 11.38 2.40
C ARG A 87 -3.47 10.08 2.28
N ILE A 88 -2.85 9.01 1.76
CA ILE A 88 -3.47 7.68 1.66
C ILE A 88 -3.84 7.15 3.04
N VAL A 89 -2.92 7.21 4.00
CA VAL A 89 -3.17 6.78 5.39
C VAL A 89 -4.32 7.57 6.00
N LYS A 90 -4.29 8.90 5.89
CA LYS A 90 -5.36 9.76 6.43
C LYS A 90 -6.72 9.47 5.81
N ALA A 91 -6.78 9.31 4.49
CA ALA A 91 -8.02 9.03 3.78
C ALA A 91 -8.66 7.71 4.23
N LEU A 92 -7.86 6.66 4.41
CA LEU A 92 -8.33 5.38 4.92
C LEU A 92 -8.82 5.51 6.37
N GLN A 93 -8.09 6.21 7.22
CA GLN A 93 -8.49 6.46 8.62
C GLN A 93 -9.79 7.26 8.71
N ASN A 94 -9.98 8.26 7.84
CA ASN A 94 -11.22 9.04 7.78
C ASN A 94 -12.44 8.18 7.42
N LEU A 95 -12.23 7.10 6.68
CA LEU A 95 -13.27 6.11 6.35
C LEU A 95 -13.55 5.11 7.48
N GLY A 96 -12.88 5.24 8.62
CA GLY A 96 -13.03 4.34 9.76
C GLY A 96 -12.20 3.06 9.67
N GLU A 97 -11.26 3.00 8.72
CA GLU A 97 -10.34 1.87 8.60
C GLU A 97 -9.22 1.94 9.65
N VAL A 98 -8.82 0.79 10.16
CA VAL A 98 -7.57 0.65 10.91
C VAL A 98 -6.44 0.41 9.91
N VAL A 99 -5.41 1.23 9.95
CA VAL A 99 -4.35 1.27 8.94
C VAL A 99 -3.02 0.85 9.53
N ALA A 100 -2.44 -0.20 8.97
CA ALA A 100 -1.04 -0.56 9.19
C ALA A 100 -0.24 -0.21 7.94
N MET A 101 0.98 0.29 8.11
CA MET A 101 1.85 0.67 7.01
C MET A 101 3.26 0.15 7.25
N THR A 102 3.87 -0.40 6.20
CA THR A 102 5.31 -0.70 6.17
C THR A 102 6.05 0.35 5.38
N GLY A 103 7.28 0.62 5.72
CA GLY A 103 8.13 1.58 5.00
C GLY A 103 9.58 1.54 5.49
N ASP A 104 10.46 2.33 4.87
CA ASP A 104 11.89 2.35 5.21
C ASP A 104 12.23 3.08 6.53
N GLY A 105 11.27 3.76 7.12
CA GLY A 105 11.44 4.48 8.38
C GLY A 105 12.15 5.83 8.26
N VAL A 106 12.69 6.17 7.10
CA VAL A 106 13.37 7.46 6.84
C VAL A 106 12.44 8.38 6.03
N ASN A 107 12.18 8.02 4.77
CA ASN A 107 11.31 8.82 3.89
C ASN A 107 9.83 8.70 4.30
N ASP A 108 9.45 7.57 4.85
CA ASP A 108 8.07 7.26 5.22
C ASP A 108 7.75 7.55 6.70
N ALA A 109 8.68 8.12 7.45
CA ALA A 109 8.55 8.30 8.91
C ALA A 109 7.25 9.00 9.33
N VAL A 110 6.82 10.02 8.61
CA VAL A 110 5.59 10.79 8.94
C VAL A 110 4.34 9.93 8.70
N ALA A 111 4.28 9.22 7.59
CA ALA A 111 3.16 8.33 7.28
C ALA A 111 3.12 7.12 8.22
N LEU A 112 4.28 6.54 8.56
CA LEU A 112 4.39 5.45 9.54
C LEU A 112 3.90 5.86 10.93
N LYS A 113 4.24 7.08 11.37
CA LYS A 113 3.74 7.62 12.66
C LYS A 113 2.24 7.91 12.63
N LYS A 114 1.71 8.27 11.47
CA LYS A 114 0.28 8.56 11.34
C LYS A 114 -0.56 7.29 11.28
N ALA A 115 -0.05 6.21 10.71
CA ALA A 115 -0.73 4.92 10.69
C ALA A 115 -1.02 4.42 12.12
N ASP A 116 -2.07 3.64 12.28
CA ASP A 116 -2.38 3.00 13.57
C ASP A 116 -1.29 2.02 13.96
N ILE A 117 -0.69 1.33 12.98
CA ILE A 117 0.47 0.46 13.15
C ILE A 117 1.51 0.83 12.10
N GLY A 118 2.64 1.37 12.52
CA GLY A 118 3.79 1.65 11.65
C GLY A 118 4.86 0.59 11.82
N ILE A 119 5.30 -0.02 10.72
CA ILE A 119 6.35 -1.04 10.70
C ILE A 119 7.52 -0.51 9.88
N ALA A 120 8.60 -0.11 10.56
CA ALA A 120 9.82 0.30 9.89
C ALA A 120 10.63 -0.93 9.49
N MET A 121 10.91 -1.03 8.18
CA MET A 121 11.78 -2.08 7.66
C MET A 121 13.23 -1.69 7.91
N GLY A 122 13.97 -2.51 8.65
CA GLY A 122 15.38 -2.23 9.00
C GLY A 122 16.34 -2.23 7.81
N ALA A 123 17.55 -1.71 8.03
CA ALA A 123 18.59 -1.53 7.02
C ALA A 123 19.08 -2.83 6.34
N SER A 124 18.78 -3.99 6.90
CA SER A 124 19.06 -5.31 6.32
C SER A 124 17.98 -5.83 5.37
N GLY A 125 16.89 -5.06 5.16
CA GLY A 125 15.90 -5.38 4.15
C GLY A 125 16.49 -5.26 2.74
N THR A 126 16.22 -6.23 1.86
CA THR A 126 16.61 -6.17 0.45
C THR A 126 16.01 -4.94 -0.23
N ASP A 127 16.66 -4.46 -1.29
CA ASP A 127 16.29 -3.24 -2.03
C ASP A 127 14.82 -3.19 -2.48
N VAL A 128 14.16 -4.32 -2.65
CA VAL A 128 12.73 -4.39 -2.99
C VAL A 128 11.83 -3.86 -1.85
N CYS A 129 12.21 -4.09 -0.59
CA CYS A 129 11.48 -3.54 0.55
C CYS A 129 11.68 -2.03 0.74
N LYS A 130 12.73 -1.47 0.13
CA LYS A 130 13.01 -0.02 0.19
C LYS A 130 12.19 0.79 -0.80
N VAL A 131 11.71 0.17 -1.87
CA VAL A 131 11.05 0.84 -2.99
C VAL A 131 9.52 0.87 -2.85
N CYS A 132 8.95 -0.14 -2.21
CA CYS A 132 7.51 -0.28 -2.05
C CYS A 132 7.10 -0.26 -0.59
N ALA A 133 6.18 0.64 -0.25
CA ALA A 133 5.45 0.57 1.00
C ALA A 133 4.19 -0.28 0.80
N ALA A 134 3.86 -1.10 1.77
CA ALA A 134 2.58 -1.78 1.82
C ALA A 134 1.67 -1.09 2.84
N VAL A 135 0.46 -0.81 2.44
CA VAL A 135 -0.59 -0.30 3.31
C VAL A 135 -1.65 -1.38 3.46
N PHE A 136 -1.92 -1.74 4.70
CA PHE A 136 -2.94 -2.71 5.07
C PHE A 136 -4.08 -1.97 5.74
N SER A 137 -5.29 -2.20 5.33
CA SER A 137 -6.45 -1.61 5.99
C SER A 137 -7.54 -2.64 6.24
N PHE A 138 -8.25 -2.49 7.35
CA PHE A 138 -9.40 -3.32 7.68
C PHE A 138 -10.43 -2.50 8.44
N THR A 139 -11.70 -2.82 8.22
CA THR A 139 -12.79 -2.23 8.99
C THR A 139 -12.96 -3.02 10.27
N PHE A 140 -12.82 -2.35 11.41
CA PHE A 140 -13.09 -2.96 12.70
C PHE A 140 -14.60 -3.17 12.84
N SER A 141 -15.06 -4.43 12.80
CA SER A 141 -16.44 -4.76 13.09
C SER A 141 -16.60 -5.12 14.57
N PRO A 142 -17.35 -4.35 15.36
CA PRO A 142 -17.59 -4.69 16.77
C PRO A 142 -18.38 -6.00 16.96
N PHE A 143 -18.89 -6.58 15.88
CA PHE A 143 -19.64 -7.85 15.93
C PHE A 143 -18.74 -9.09 16.14
N LEU A 144 -17.43 -9.00 15.91
CA LEU A 144 -16.51 -10.13 16.08
C LEU A 144 -16.05 -10.35 17.54
N MET A 145 -16.46 -9.52 18.48
CA MET A 145 -16.14 -9.66 19.90
C MET A 145 -17.24 -10.33 20.73
N ARG A 146 -18.23 -10.95 20.11
CA ARG A 146 -19.25 -11.74 20.81
C ARG A 146 -19.16 -13.20 20.38
N SER A 147 -18.17 -13.89 20.88
CA SER A 147 -18.18 -15.34 21.00
C SER A 147 -17.34 -15.76 22.18
#